data_f887f070c4ed705173ffd03176861a75
#
_entry.id   f887f070c4ed705173ffd03176861a75
#
_cell.length_a   1.000
_cell.length_b   1.000
_cell.length_c   1.000
_cell.angle_alpha   90.00
_cell.angle_beta   90.00
_cell.angle_gamma   90.00
#
_symmetry.space_group_name_H-M   'P 1'
#
loop_
_entity.id
_entity.type
_entity.pdbx_description
1 polymer ?
#
loop_
_entity_poly.entity_id
_entity_poly.type
_entity_poly.pdbx_seq_one_letter_code
_entity_poly.pdbx_strand_id
1 'polypeptide(L)'
;PDWQALHAWGFQGKPAQVLEKAYQQAPHLLAAAWSASSMWTANAATVTPSADTADRRVHFTPANLLAMPHRTIEARQTSVLLQRLFADEAYFAHHSALPGGQAFADEGAANHCRLVTPAGEAVHLFVYGRGHVADPNLHYPARQTRLACEAVARQHGLADEAVLYAQQSVAAINAGAFHNDVVAVSDGGTLLYHEQAFADETGLLAALTERLGDAFVPVRVNAAELSLAEAVRTYLFNSQIVTNPQGQQVLIAPIDVAEHPQAQAVVARILADDSHPIQAVEYPDVRESMRNGGGPACLRLRVVLNEAEQAAMQTACLLDENKWQALHAFVQNRYRDRLAFEDLRDVAFAEEVEQVVADLYGVWLV
;
A
#
# COMPACT_ATOMS: atom_id res chain seq x y z
N PRO A 1 7.71 19.09 10.26
CA PRO A 1 6.96 19.32 9.00
C PRO A 1 7.87 19.17 7.79
N ASP A 2 7.29 18.99 6.60
CA ASP A 2 8.06 19.14 5.36
C ASP A 2 8.28 20.63 5.06
N TRP A 3 9.46 21.13 5.43
CA TRP A 3 9.85 22.53 5.24
C TRP A 3 9.90 22.91 3.76
N GLN A 4 10.33 21.98 2.89
CA GLN A 4 10.41 22.24 1.46
C GLN A 4 9.02 22.45 0.85
N ALA A 5 8.03 21.66 1.27
CA ALA A 5 6.65 21.83 0.86
C ALA A 5 6.09 23.19 1.33
N LEU A 6 6.29 23.56 2.61
CA LEU A 6 5.86 24.86 3.13
C LEU A 6 6.46 26.02 2.35
N HIS A 7 7.76 25.98 2.06
CA HIS A 7 8.41 27.01 1.25
C HIS A 7 7.89 27.04 -0.20
N ALA A 8 7.68 25.89 -0.82
CA ALA A 8 7.12 25.79 -2.17
C ALA A 8 5.68 26.32 -2.23
N TRP A 9 4.91 26.22 -1.15
CA TRP A 9 3.57 26.77 -1.03
C TRP A 9 3.54 28.27 -0.66
N GLY A 10 4.72 28.91 -0.59
CA GLY A 10 4.86 30.37 -0.45
C GLY A 10 5.06 30.88 0.97
N PHE A 11 5.18 30.01 1.98
CA PHE A 11 5.44 30.43 3.36
C PHE A 11 6.95 30.69 3.55
N GLN A 12 7.34 31.94 3.71
CA GLN A 12 8.72 32.38 3.80
C GLN A 12 9.03 33.02 5.16
N GLY A 13 10.28 32.86 5.64
CA GLY A 13 10.76 33.45 6.88
C GLY A 13 11.54 32.46 7.74
N LYS A 14 11.74 32.82 9.02
CA LYS A 14 12.28 31.90 10.02
C LYS A 14 11.26 30.80 10.35
N PRO A 15 11.69 29.62 10.82
CA PRO A 15 10.79 28.48 11.11
C PRO A 15 9.52 28.87 11.87
N ALA A 16 9.64 29.58 12.99
CA ALA A 16 8.46 30.03 13.76
C ALA A 16 7.49 30.91 12.96
N GLN A 17 8.02 31.75 12.07
CA GLN A 17 7.19 32.62 11.23
C GLN A 17 6.49 31.83 10.11
N VAL A 18 7.17 30.83 9.55
CA VAL A 18 6.61 29.94 8.53
C VAL A 18 5.45 29.13 9.11
N LEU A 19 5.64 28.48 10.26
CA LEU A 19 4.60 27.69 10.92
C LEU A 19 3.42 28.56 11.34
N GLU A 20 3.66 29.73 11.94
CA GLU A 20 2.58 30.63 12.36
C GLU A 20 1.79 31.17 11.17
N LYS A 21 2.47 31.58 10.08
CA LYS A 21 1.76 32.03 8.86
C LYS A 21 0.93 30.90 8.25
N ALA A 22 1.48 29.67 8.16
CA ALA A 22 0.76 28.53 7.63
C ALA A 22 -0.48 28.21 8.51
N TYR A 23 -0.32 28.25 9.84
CA TYR A 23 -1.41 28.05 10.79
C TYR A 23 -2.54 29.07 10.60
N GLN A 24 -2.22 30.36 10.46
CA GLN A 24 -3.20 31.42 10.33
C GLN A 24 -3.85 31.51 8.95
N GLN A 25 -3.07 31.30 7.89
CA GLN A 25 -3.52 31.58 6.52
C GLN A 25 -4.04 30.34 5.79
N ALA A 26 -3.47 29.15 6.08
CA ALA A 26 -3.82 27.92 5.40
C ALA A 26 -3.57 26.69 6.31
N PRO A 27 -4.38 26.52 7.38
CA PRO A 27 -4.19 25.42 8.34
C PRO A 27 -4.19 24.04 7.70
N HIS A 28 -4.92 23.83 6.59
CA HIS A 28 -4.92 22.59 5.83
C HIS A 28 -3.56 22.29 5.14
N LEU A 29 -2.80 23.32 4.74
CA LEU A 29 -1.44 23.14 4.22
C LEU A 29 -0.44 22.85 5.34
N LEU A 30 -0.62 23.48 6.50
CA LEU A 30 0.17 23.13 7.69
C LEU A 30 -0.03 21.65 8.04
N ALA A 31 -1.29 21.18 8.13
CA ALA A 31 -1.59 19.76 8.36
C ALA A 31 -0.97 18.87 7.29
N ALA A 32 -1.06 19.27 6.01
CA ALA A 32 -0.45 18.53 4.90
C ALA A 32 1.07 18.41 5.02
N ALA A 33 1.76 19.45 5.49
CA ALA A 33 3.22 19.42 5.71
C ALA A 33 3.64 18.52 6.89
N TRP A 34 2.71 18.16 7.77
CA TRP A 34 2.91 17.22 8.88
C TRP A 34 2.34 15.83 8.59
N SER A 35 2.11 15.51 7.32
CA SER A 35 1.53 14.24 6.90
C SER A 35 2.31 13.04 7.45
N ALA A 36 1.55 12.06 7.97
CA ALA A 36 2.07 10.76 8.40
C ALA A 36 1.73 9.65 7.38
N SER A 37 1.40 10.00 6.13
CA SER A 37 0.92 9.04 5.12
C SER A 37 1.98 8.05 4.66
N SER A 38 3.26 8.30 4.92
CA SER A 38 4.36 7.34 4.71
C SER A 38 4.22 6.05 5.54
N MET A 39 3.39 6.04 6.58
CA MET A 39 3.07 4.82 7.33
C MET A 39 2.33 3.78 6.47
N TRP A 40 1.63 4.17 5.41
CA TRP A 40 0.90 3.27 4.52
C TRP A 40 1.80 2.77 3.40
N THR A 41 2.62 1.78 3.72
CA THR A 41 3.68 1.29 2.83
C THR A 41 3.18 0.62 1.56
N ALA A 42 1.92 0.19 1.48
CA ALA A 42 1.30 -0.27 0.24
C ALA A 42 1.27 0.81 -0.85
N ASN A 43 1.27 2.08 -0.46
CA ASN A 43 1.36 3.22 -1.38
C ASN A 43 2.80 3.72 -1.58
N ALA A 44 3.80 3.09 -0.99
CA ALA A 44 5.18 3.54 -1.13
C ALA A 44 5.73 3.33 -2.55
N ALA A 45 5.54 2.13 -3.10
CA ALA A 45 6.09 1.76 -4.40
C ALA A 45 5.34 0.58 -5.01
N THR A 46 5.48 0.39 -6.31
CA THR A 46 5.28 -0.91 -6.95
C THR A 46 6.61 -1.67 -6.94
N VAL A 47 6.57 -2.95 -6.59
CA VAL A 47 7.73 -3.84 -6.51
C VAL A 47 7.51 -5.05 -7.41
N THR A 48 8.55 -5.44 -8.15
CA THR A 48 8.55 -6.66 -8.97
C THR A 48 9.76 -7.52 -8.60
N PRO A 49 9.57 -8.81 -8.28
CA PRO A 49 10.67 -9.73 -7.98
C PRO A 49 11.57 -9.98 -9.18
N SER A 50 12.83 -10.31 -8.93
CA SER A 50 13.83 -10.63 -9.96
C SER A 50 13.44 -11.81 -10.87
N ALA A 51 12.64 -12.74 -10.35
CA ALA A 51 12.14 -13.88 -11.11
C ALA A 51 11.27 -13.46 -12.32
N ASP A 52 10.60 -12.31 -12.21
CA ASP A 52 9.59 -11.84 -13.18
C ASP A 52 10.14 -10.78 -14.14
N THR A 53 11.31 -10.21 -13.86
CA THR A 53 11.91 -9.12 -14.64
C THR A 53 12.88 -9.61 -15.70
N ALA A 54 13.00 -8.88 -16.80
CA ALA A 54 13.87 -9.26 -17.91
C ALA A 54 15.36 -9.27 -17.55
N ASP A 55 15.79 -8.37 -16.67
CA ASP A 55 17.20 -8.23 -16.25
C ASP A 55 17.54 -8.99 -14.95
N ARG A 56 16.55 -9.72 -14.39
CA ARG A 56 16.70 -10.53 -13.18
C ARG A 56 17.08 -9.77 -11.93
N ARG A 57 16.70 -8.49 -11.82
CA ARG A 57 16.81 -7.69 -10.61
C ARG A 57 15.43 -7.42 -10.02
N VAL A 58 15.39 -7.17 -8.72
CA VAL A 58 14.17 -6.68 -8.06
C VAL A 58 13.98 -5.21 -8.40
N HIS A 59 12.83 -4.85 -8.96
CA HIS A 59 12.55 -3.49 -9.39
C HIS A 59 11.64 -2.75 -8.41
N PHE A 60 11.94 -1.47 -8.19
CA PHE A 60 11.17 -0.56 -7.35
C PHE A 60 10.83 0.71 -8.12
N THR A 61 9.54 1.04 -8.20
CA THR A 61 9.07 2.35 -8.68
C THR A 61 8.27 3.02 -7.56
N PRO A 62 8.80 4.08 -6.90
CA PRO A 62 8.05 4.85 -5.91
C PRO A 62 6.79 5.47 -6.52
N ALA A 63 5.66 5.39 -5.82
CA ALA A 63 4.42 5.98 -6.29
C ALA A 63 4.45 7.51 -6.18
N ASN A 64 3.91 8.23 -7.17
CA ASN A 64 3.90 9.69 -7.17
C ASN A 64 2.76 10.31 -6.34
N LEU A 65 1.72 9.54 -6.01
CA LEU A 65 0.63 9.88 -5.08
C LEU A 65 -0.08 11.20 -5.40
N LEU A 66 -0.29 11.50 -6.67
CA LEU A 66 -0.77 12.82 -7.15
C LEU A 66 -2.21 13.15 -6.73
N ALA A 67 -2.97 12.18 -6.23
CA ALA A 67 -4.37 12.39 -5.88
C ALA A 67 -4.56 13.34 -4.68
N MET A 68 -3.57 13.41 -3.76
CA MET A 68 -3.69 14.18 -2.52
C MET A 68 -2.40 14.97 -2.23
N PRO A 69 -2.47 16.30 -2.00
CA PRO A 69 -1.28 17.14 -1.82
C PRO A 69 -0.34 16.68 -0.69
N HIS A 70 -0.89 16.24 0.45
CA HIS A 70 -0.11 15.78 1.60
C HIS A 70 0.63 14.46 1.34
N ARG A 71 0.29 13.72 0.28
CA ARG A 71 0.93 12.45 -0.10
C ARG A 71 1.99 12.63 -1.18
N THR A 72 1.87 13.65 -2.02
CA THR A 72 2.83 13.89 -3.11
C THR A 72 4.25 14.17 -2.60
N ILE A 73 4.41 14.61 -1.36
CA ILE A 73 5.71 14.88 -0.72
C ILE A 73 6.49 13.60 -0.40
N GLU A 74 5.82 12.44 -0.34
CA GLU A 74 6.38 11.17 0.09
C GLU A 74 7.37 10.56 -0.91
N ALA A 75 7.08 10.65 -2.21
CA ALA A 75 7.78 9.90 -3.28
C ALA A 75 9.31 10.06 -3.23
N ARG A 76 9.80 11.26 -2.93
CA ARG A 76 11.24 11.54 -2.85
C ARG A 76 11.89 10.84 -1.65
N GLN A 77 11.26 10.91 -0.49
CA GLN A 77 11.79 10.29 0.74
C GLN A 77 11.72 8.78 0.64
N THR A 78 10.61 8.24 0.12
CA THR A 78 10.43 6.81 -0.19
C THR A 78 11.52 6.30 -1.12
N SER A 79 11.83 7.04 -2.19
CA SER A 79 12.92 6.68 -3.12
C SER A 79 14.26 6.56 -2.40
N VAL A 80 14.62 7.55 -1.58
CA VAL A 80 15.87 7.55 -0.80
C VAL A 80 15.91 6.37 0.18
N LEU A 81 14.80 6.09 0.86
CA LEU A 81 14.72 4.99 1.82
C LEU A 81 14.90 3.64 1.13
N LEU A 82 14.17 3.38 0.04
CA LEU A 82 14.29 2.13 -0.71
C LEU A 82 15.70 1.93 -1.27
N GLN A 83 16.34 2.98 -1.80
CA GLN A 83 17.73 2.92 -2.27
C GLN A 83 18.73 2.61 -1.15
N ARG A 84 18.46 3.02 0.08
CA ARG A 84 19.32 2.67 1.23
C ARG A 84 19.10 1.25 1.71
N LEU A 85 17.86 0.77 1.71
CA LEU A 85 17.51 -0.58 2.15
C LEU A 85 17.96 -1.64 1.14
N PHE A 86 17.91 -1.33 -0.15
CA PHE A 86 18.19 -2.20 -1.28
C PHE A 86 19.24 -1.56 -2.18
N ALA A 87 20.48 -1.37 -1.65
CA ALA A 87 21.49 -0.52 -2.28
C ALA A 87 22.32 -1.21 -3.38
N ASP A 88 22.42 -2.54 -3.37
CA ASP A 88 23.27 -3.28 -4.31
C ASP A 88 22.62 -3.34 -5.71
N GLU A 89 23.17 -2.56 -6.64
CA GLU A 89 22.67 -2.47 -8.02
C GLU A 89 22.82 -3.79 -8.82
N ALA A 90 23.59 -4.76 -8.33
CA ALA A 90 23.65 -6.08 -8.95
C ALA A 90 22.33 -6.86 -8.79
N TYR A 91 21.57 -6.56 -7.71
CA TYR A 91 20.31 -7.24 -7.38
C TYR A 91 19.09 -6.35 -7.47
N PHE A 92 19.24 -5.04 -7.31
CA PHE A 92 18.14 -4.10 -7.15
C PHE A 92 18.17 -2.98 -8.19
N ALA A 93 17.05 -2.72 -8.81
CA ALA A 93 16.85 -1.63 -9.77
C ALA A 93 15.85 -0.59 -9.22
N HIS A 94 16.28 0.65 -9.14
CA HIS A 94 15.46 1.75 -8.66
C HIS A 94 15.08 2.69 -9.79
N HIS A 95 13.78 2.88 -9.98
CA HIS A 95 13.24 3.84 -10.93
C HIS A 95 12.86 5.14 -10.23
N SER A 96 12.83 6.22 -10.99
CA SER A 96 12.18 7.45 -10.53
C SER A 96 10.67 7.25 -10.46
N ALA A 97 10.01 7.94 -9.52
CA ALA A 97 8.57 8.05 -9.56
C ALA A 97 8.10 8.60 -10.93
N LEU A 98 6.93 8.18 -11.38
CA LEU A 98 6.38 8.64 -12.67
C LEU A 98 6.24 10.17 -12.68
N PRO A 99 6.35 10.80 -13.86
CA PRO A 99 6.25 12.26 -14.00
C PRO A 99 4.99 12.82 -13.36
N GLY A 100 5.07 14.03 -12.84
CA GLY A 100 3.90 14.79 -12.38
C GLY A 100 2.91 15.02 -13.53
N GLY A 101 1.64 14.81 -13.26
CA GLY A 101 0.56 14.99 -14.22
C GLY A 101 -0.55 13.99 -14.01
N GLN A 102 -1.78 14.42 -14.15
CA GLN A 102 -2.97 13.62 -13.86
C GLN A 102 -3.06 12.32 -14.69
N ALA A 103 -2.42 12.28 -15.87
CA ALA A 103 -2.38 11.09 -16.72
C ALA A 103 -1.54 9.95 -16.15
N PHE A 104 -0.57 10.26 -15.30
CA PHE A 104 0.36 9.29 -14.69
C PHE A 104 0.17 9.18 -13.17
N ALA A 105 -1.03 9.45 -12.66
CA ALA A 105 -1.32 9.26 -11.23
C ALA A 105 -1.16 7.80 -10.85
N ASP A 106 -0.28 7.54 -9.88
CA ASP A 106 0.13 6.24 -9.40
C ASP A 106 0.02 6.15 -7.88
N GLU A 107 -0.53 5.05 -7.39
CA GLU A 107 -0.78 4.77 -5.97
C GLU A 107 -0.01 3.53 -5.46
N GLY A 108 0.90 3.01 -6.27
CA GLY A 108 1.80 1.92 -5.89
C GLY A 108 1.12 0.56 -5.73
N ALA A 109 1.67 -0.27 -4.85
CA ALA A 109 1.27 -1.67 -4.67
C ALA A 109 -0.17 -1.85 -4.15
N ALA A 110 -0.84 -0.81 -3.65
CA ALA A 110 -2.26 -0.86 -3.28
C ALA A 110 -3.18 -1.19 -4.48
N ASN A 111 -2.70 -1.01 -5.70
CA ASN A 111 -3.39 -1.31 -6.95
C ASN A 111 -2.67 -2.37 -7.80
N HIS A 112 -1.79 -3.16 -7.19
CA HIS A 112 -1.04 -4.20 -7.86
C HIS A 112 -1.11 -5.51 -7.08
N CYS A 113 -1.52 -6.57 -7.75
CA CYS A 113 -1.51 -7.93 -7.25
C CYS A 113 -0.53 -8.76 -8.08
N ARG A 114 0.30 -9.56 -7.42
CA ARG A 114 1.10 -10.60 -8.07
C ARG A 114 0.51 -11.95 -7.71
N LEU A 115 -0.06 -12.63 -8.71
CA LEU A 115 -0.50 -14.01 -8.56
C LEU A 115 0.56 -14.93 -9.15
N VAL A 116 0.83 -16.06 -8.51
CA VAL A 116 1.93 -16.94 -8.89
C VAL A 116 1.54 -18.40 -8.70
N THR A 117 1.89 -19.23 -9.68
CA THR A 117 1.76 -20.69 -9.60
C THR A 117 2.84 -21.30 -8.70
N PRO A 118 2.65 -22.53 -8.19
CA PRO A 118 3.73 -23.24 -7.50
C PRO A 118 5.00 -23.47 -8.35
N ALA A 119 4.88 -23.44 -9.67
CA ALA A 119 6.01 -23.52 -10.58
C ALA A 119 6.78 -22.19 -10.75
N GLY A 120 6.27 -21.10 -10.18
CA GLY A 120 6.88 -19.76 -10.23
C GLY A 120 6.43 -18.89 -11.41
N GLU A 121 5.48 -19.36 -12.22
CA GLU A 121 4.88 -18.53 -13.28
C GLU A 121 4.00 -17.47 -12.65
N ALA A 122 4.25 -16.20 -12.95
CA ALA A 122 3.58 -15.08 -12.32
C ALA A 122 2.71 -14.28 -13.29
N VAL A 123 1.60 -13.75 -12.77
CA VAL A 123 0.75 -12.78 -13.44
C VAL A 123 0.69 -11.52 -12.57
N HIS A 124 1.06 -10.39 -13.15
CA HIS A 124 0.97 -9.07 -12.55
C HIS A 124 -0.37 -8.42 -12.93
N LEU A 125 -1.30 -8.40 -11.99
CA LEU A 125 -2.58 -7.74 -12.15
C LEU A 125 -2.47 -6.30 -11.67
N PHE A 126 -2.47 -5.35 -12.60
CA PHE A 126 -2.58 -3.93 -12.33
C PHE A 126 -4.03 -3.48 -12.39
N VAL A 127 -4.51 -2.88 -11.30
CA VAL A 127 -5.90 -2.40 -11.21
C VAL A 127 -5.92 -0.87 -11.29
N TYR A 128 -6.65 -0.34 -12.25
CA TYR A 128 -6.79 1.10 -12.45
C TYR A 128 -8.25 1.53 -12.31
N GLY A 129 -8.48 2.72 -11.80
CA GLY A 129 -9.83 3.31 -11.73
C GLY A 129 -10.11 4.28 -12.87
N ARG A 130 -9.05 4.86 -13.46
CA ARG A 130 -9.16 5.83 -14.54
C ARG A 130 -8.49 5.31 -15.81
N GLY A 131 -9.30 5.05 -16.85
CA GLY A 131 -8.86 4.74 -18.21
C GLY A 131 -8.37 5.97 -18.97
N HIS A 132 -8.28 5.87 -20.29
CA HIS A 132 -7.89 6.99 -21.16
C HIS A 132 -8.93 8.12 -21.19
N VAL A 133 -10.19 7.82 -20.89
CA VAL A 133 -11.30 8.77 -20.82
C VAL A 133 -11.85 8.75 -19.39
N ALA A 134 -12.16 9.92 -18.85
CA ALA A 134 -12.80 10.03 -17.53
C ALA A 134 -14.21 9.44 -17.58
N ASP A 135 -14.56 8.64 -16.57
CA ASP A 135 -15.91 8.10 -16.43
C ASP A 135 -16.82 9.18 -15.79
N PRO A 136 -17.90 9.61 -16.48
CA PRO A 136 -18.81 10.64 -15.96
C PRO A 136 -19.64 10.18 -14.75
N ASN A 137 -19.67 8.87 -14.45
CA ASN A 137 -20.45 8.32 -13.34
C ASN A 137 -19.66 8.25 -12.03
N LEU A 138 -18.38 8.65 -12.02
CA LEU A 138 -17.58 8.72 -10.81
C LEU A 138 -17.97 9.92 -9.95
N HIS A 139 -18.38 9.65 -8.71
CA HIS A 139 -18.61 10.68 -7.68
C HIS A 139 -17.29 11.11 -7.02
N TYR A 140 -16.32 10.19 -6.96
CA TYR A 140 -14.97 10.43 -6.44
C TYR A 140 -13.94 10.25 -7.54
N PRO A 141 -12.84 11.03 -7.52
CA PRO A 141 -11.78 10.84 -8.51
C PRO A 141 -11.11 9.48 -8.34
N ALA A 142 -11.04 8.71 -9.41
CA ALA A 142 -10.20 7.51 -9.45
C ALA A 142 -8.72 7.92 -9.37
N ARG A 143 -7.97 7.29 -8.47
CA ARG A 143 -6.59 7.69 -8.13
C ARG A 143 -5.56 7.07 -9.07
N GLN A 144 -5.67 5.76 -9.35
CA GLN A 144 -4.76 5.02 -10.23
C GLN A 144 -5.16 5.17 -11.69
N THR A 145 -4.21 5.44 -12.58
CA THR A 145 -4.45 5.51 -14.02
C THR A 145 -3.91 4.28 -14.75
N ARG A 146 -4.53 3.93 -15.87
CA ARG A 146 -4.05 2.85 -16.74
C ARG A 146 -2.67 3.18 -17.33
N LEU A 147 -2.43 4.42 -17.74
CA LEU A 147 -1.13 4.83 -18.26
C LEU A 147 -0.01 4.68 -17.24
N ALA A 148 -0.27 4.95 -15.96
CA ALA A 148 0.70 4.71 -14.89
C ALA A 148 1.01 3.21 -14.76
N CYS A 149 -0.01 2.34 -14.73
CA CYS A 149 0.18 0.90 -14.70
C CYS A 149 1.05 0.38 -15.85
N GLU A 150 0.74 0.82 -17.08
CA GLU A 150 1.49 0.46 -18.28
C GLU A 150 2.94 0.99 -18.25
N ALA A 151 3.16 2.19 -17.71
CA ALA A 151 4.49 2.76 -17.56
C ALA A 151 5.34 1.97 -16.56
N VAL A 152 4.78 1.62 -15.39
CA VAL A 152 5.46 0.80 -14.38
C VAL A 152 5.79 -0.59 -14.93
N ALA A 153 4.84 -1.26 -15.60
CA ALA A 153 5.09 -2.57 -16.20
C ALA A 153 6.26 -2.54 -17.20
N ARG A 154 6.32 -1.49 -18.04
CA ARG A 154 7.45 -1.30 -18.98
C ARG A 154 8.77 -0.98 -18.27
N GLN A 155 8.76 -0.12 -17.23
CA GLN A 155 9.96 0.19 -16.44
C GLN A 155 10.55 -1.07 -15.79
N HIS A 156 9.69 -1.97 -15.32
CA HIS A 156 10.09 -3.21 -14.69
C HIS A 156 10.44 -4.32 -15.69
N GLY A 157 10.32 -4.06 -16.98
CA GLY A 157 10.65 -5.05 -18.04
C GLY A 157 9.79 -6.31 -17.97
N LEU A 158 8.53 -6.16 -17.56
CA LEU A 158 7.58 -7.26 -17.50
C LEU A 158 7.18 -7.69 -18.92
N ALA A 159 7.11 -9.00 -19.14
CA ALA A 159 6.62 -9.56 -20.40
C ALA A 159 5.10 -9.28 -20.55
N ASP A 160 4.66 -9.00 -21.77
CA ASP A 160 3.24 -8.64 -22.03
C ASP A 160 2.28 -9.75 -21.60
N GLU A 161 2.67 -11.01 -21.79
CA GLU A 161 1.90 -12.18 -21.37
C GLU A 161 1.79 -12.34 -19.84
N ALA A 162 2.70 -11.74 -19.07
CA ALA A 162 2.70 -11.77 -17.61
C ALA A 162 1.89 -10.63 -17.00
N VAL A 163 1.35 -9.70 -17.80
CA VAL A 163 0.65 -8.51 -17.29
C VAL A 163 -0.83 -8.55 -17.67
N LEU A 164 -1.69 -8.26 -16.68
CA LEU A 164 -3.11 -7.99 -16.86
C LEU A 164 -3.47 -6.61 -16.33
N TYR A 165 -4.35 -5.92 -17.02
CA TYR A 165 -4.90 -4.63 -16.60
C TYR A 165 -6.40 -4.75 -16.39
N ALA A 166 -6.85 -4.61 -15.15
CA ALA A 166 -8.27 -4.62 -14.82
C ALA A 166 -8.76 -3.23 -14.40
N GLN A 167 -9.95 -2.86 -14.82
CA GLN A 167 -10.59 -1.64 -14.35
C GLN A 167 -11.37 -1.93 -13.07
N GLN A 168 -11.12 -1.14 -12.03
CA GLN A 168 -11.92 -1.15 -10.82
C GLN A 168 -13.34 -0.63 -11.13
N SER A 169 -14.36 -1.23 -10.54
CA SER A 169 -15.73 -0.83 -10.84
C SER A 169 -16.05 0.57 -10.31
N VAL A 170 -16.90 1.30 -11.03
CA VAL A 170 -17.43 2.60 -10.60
C VAL A 170 -18.17 2.47 -9.26
N ALA A 171 -18.90 1.36 -9.06
CA ALA A 171 -19.62 1.11 -7.82
C ALA A 171 -18.67 1.03 -6.62
N ALA A 172 -17.53 0.32 -6.74
CA ALA A 172 -16.53 0.22 -5.70
C ALA A 172 -15.90 1.58 -5.39
N ILE A 173 -15.50 2.35 -6.41
CA ILE A 173 -14.90 3.67 -6.22
C ILE A 173 -15.90 4.62 -5.52
N ASN A 174 -17.16 4.62 -5.96
CA ASN A 174 -18.21 5.46 -5.39
C ASN A 174 -18.63 5.04 -3.97
N ALA A 175 -18.38 3.79 -3.58
CA ALA A 175 -18.54 3.32 -2.21
C ALA A 175 -17.38 3.71 -1.29
N GLY A 176 -16.28 4.30 -1.84
CA GLY A 176 -15.12 4.73 -1.09
C GLY A 176 -13.90 3.80 -1.22
N ALA A 177 -13.95 2.77 -2.06
CA ALA A 177 -12.79 1.94 -2.36
C ALA A 177 -11.86 2.68 -3.33
N PHE A 178 -11.02 3.56 -2.81
CA PHE A 178 -10.10 4.37 -3.62
C PHE A 178 -8.90 3.60 -4.16
N HIS A 179 -8.62 2.42 -3.61
CA HIS A 179 -7.58 1.50 -4.03
C HIS A 179 -8.17 0.09 -4.16
N ASN A 180 -7.53 -0.74 -4.99
CA ASN A 180 -7.96 -2.13 -5.16
C ASN A 180 -7.90 -2.95 -3.87
N ASP A 181 -6.93 -2.69 -3.01
CA ASP A 181 -6.73 -3.39 -1.74
C ASP A 181 -7.87 -3.19 -0.71
N VAL A 182 -8.84 -2.32 -1.01
CA VAL A 182 -10.08 -2.17 -0.22
C VAL A 182 -11.17 -3.17 -0.66
N VAL A 183 -11.07 -3.76 -1.84
CA VAL A 183 -12.08 -4.66 -2.41
C VAL A 183 -11.51 -5.97 -2.96
N ALA A 184 -10.19 -6.14 -2.93
CA ALA A 184 -9.52 -7.38 -3.33
C ALA A 184 -8.14 -7.52 -2.66
N VAL A 185 -7.75 -8.76 -2.34
CA VAL A 185 -6.42 -9.11 -1.80
C VAL A 185 -5.98 -10.46 -2.35
N SER A 186 -4.67 -10.64 -2.56
CA SER A 186 -4.12 -11.86 -3.15
C SER A 186 -2.87 -12.36 -2.43
N ASP A 187 -2.66 -13.69 -2.51
CA ASP A 187 -1.40 -14.36 -2.17
C ASP A 187 -1.28 -15.68 -2.92
N GLY A 188 -0.09 -16.01 -3.46
CA GLY A 188 0.06 -17.15 -4.34
C GLY A 188 -0.92 -17.08 -5.52
N GLY A 189 -1.66 -18.14 -5.78
CA GLY A 189 -2.73 -18.18 -6.79
C GLY A 189 -4.09 -17.70 -6.29
N THR A 190 -4.23 -17.37 -5.00
CA THR A 190 -5.51 -16.99 -4.39
C THR A 190 -5.84 -15.52 -4.61
N LEU A 191 -7.06 -15.24 -5.03
CA LEU A 191 -7.64 -13.90 -5.12
C LEU A 191 -8.94 -13.86 -4.32
N LEU A 192 -8.92 -13.24 -3.13
CA LEU A 192 -10.14 -12.94 -2.35
C LEU A 192 -10.64 -11.56 -2.78
N TYR A 193 -11.89 -11.48 -3.24
CA TYR A 193 -12.42 -10.23 -3.80
C TYR A 193 -13.94 -10.12 -3.62
N HIS A 194 -14.42 -8.87 -3.62
CA HIS A 194 -15.85 -8.57 -3.67
C HIS A 194 -16.38 -8.67 -5.11
N GLU A 195 -17.58 -9.22 -5.34
CA GLU A 195 -18.16 -9.39 -6.68
C GLU A 195 -18.26 -8.11 -7.51
N GLN A 196 -18.32 -6.96 -6.84
CA GLN A 196 -18.37 -5.65 -7.48
C GLN A 196 -16.99 -4.93 -7.49
N ALA A 197 -15.89 -5.66 -7.30
CA ALA A 197 -14.56 -5.06 -7.31
C ALA A 197 -14.16 -4.57 -8.71
N PHE A 198 -14.44 -5.36 -9.74
CA PHE A 198 -13.96 -5.13 -11.10
C PHE A 198 -15.11 -4.79 -12.07
N ALA A 199 -14.83 -3.95 -13.05
CA ALA A 199 -15.81 -3.56 -14.07
C ALA A 199 -16.18 -4.72 -15.01
N ASP A 200 -15.21 -5.60 -15.30
CA ASP A 200 -15.39 -6.84 -16.05
C ASP A 200 -14.84 -8.03 -15.24
N GLU A 201 -15.62 -8.48 -14.28
CA GLU A 201 -15.27 -9.64 -13.45
C GLU A 201 -15.05 -10.88 -14.31
N THR A 202 -16.01 -11.18 -15.22
CA THR A 202 -15.98 -12.41 -16.02
C THR A 202 -14.76 -12.50 -16.92
N GLY A 203 -14.45 -11.41 -17.64
CA GLY A 203 -13.28 -11.36 -18.51
C GLY A 203 -11.96 -11.46 -17.73
N LEU A 204 -11.88 -10.82 -16.56
CA LEU A 204 -10.71 -10.90 -15.70
C LEU A 204 -10.47 -12.33 -15.18
N LEU A 205 -11.50 -12.98 -14.66
CA LEU A 205 -11.38 -14.36 -14.14
C LEU A 205 -11.01 -15.34 -15.24
N ALA A 206 -11.59 -15.21 -16.44
CA ALA A 206 -11.23 -16.03 -17.59
C ALA A 206 -9.75 -15.86 -17.97
N ALA A 207 -9.25 -14.63 -18.03
CA ALA A 207 -7.85 -14.35 -18.34
C ALA A 207 -6.88 -14.84 -17.26
N LEU A 208 -7.25 -14.77 -15.98
CA LEU A 208 -6.45 -15.33 -14.89
C LEU A 208 -6.43 -16.85 -14.93
N THR A 209 -7.59 -17.49 -15.20
CA THR A 209 -7.68 -18.95 -15.37
C THR A 209 -6.86 -19.43 -16.55
N GLU A 210 -6.88 -18.72 -17.69
CA GLU A 210 -6.08 -19.05 -18.87
C GLU A 210 -4.59 -19.07 -18.58
N ARG A 211 -4.10 -18.10 -17.75
CA ARG A 211 -2.67 -17.92 -17.48
C ARG A 211 -2.14 -18.76 -16.32
N LEU A 212 -2.95 -19.00 -15.31
CA LEU A 212 -2.55 -19.67 -14.06
C LEU A 212 -3.10 -21.09 -13.94
N GLY A 213 -4.05 -21.49 -14.81
CA GLY A 213 -4.67 -22.81 -14.79
C GLY A 213 -5.30 -23.14 -13.43
N ASP A 214 -5.11 -24.38 -12.99
CA ASP A 214 -5.62 -24.89 -11.70
C ASP A 214 -4.99 -24.21 -10.46
N ALA A 215 -3.91 -23.45 -10.65
CA ALA A 215 -3.30 -22.69 -9.56
C ALA A 215 -4.10 -21.42 -9.20
N PHE A 216 -4.98 -20.96 -10.09
CA PHE A 216 -5.82 -19.80 -9.81
C PHE A 216 -7.02 -20.19 -8.95
N VAL A 217 -7.13 -19.57 -7.78
CA VAL A 217 -8.16 -19.85 -6.78
C VAL A 217 -8.94 -18.56 -6.47
N PRO A 218 -10.05 -18.29 -7.18
CA PRO A 218 -10.90 -17.15 -6.88
C PRO A 218 -11.77 -17.42 -5.64
N VAL A 219 -11.70 -16.56 -4.65
CA VAL A 219 -12.56 -16.56 -3.45
C VAL A 219 -13.47 -15.35 -3.50
N ARG A 220 -14.66 -15.55 -4.03
CA ARG A 220 -15.64 -14.51 -4.27
C ARG A 220 -16.52 -14.26 -3.04
N VAL A 221 -16.75 -12.99 -2.73
CA VAL A 221 -17.74 -12.56 -1.73
C VAL A 221 -18.86 -11.82 -2.45
N ASN A 222 -20.11 -12.31 -2.29
CA ASN A 222 -21.27 -11.73 -2.96
C ASN A 222 -21.77 -10.49 -2.21
N ALA A 223 -22.33 -9.52 -2.92
CA ALA A 223 -22.95 -8.33 -2.31
C ALA A 223 -24.13 -8.66 -1.38
N ALA A 224 -24.78 -9.81 -1.59
CA ALA A 224 -25.83 -10.32 -0.70
C ALA A 224 -25.28 -10.82 0.66
N GLU A 225 -24.01 -11.25 0.71
CA GLU A 225 -23.32 -11.68 1.94
C GLU A 225 -22.73 -10.47 2.67
N LEU A 226 -22.12 -9.56 1.96
CA LEU A 226 -21.53 -8.34 2.46
C LEU A 226 -21.65 -7.23 1.41
N SER A 227 -22.38 -6.17 1.70
CA SER A 227 -22.50 -5.05 0.77
C SER A 227 -21.16 -4.30 0.59
N LEU A 228 -20.98 -3.59 -0.54
CA LEU A 228 -19.80 -2.74 -0.73
C LEU A 228 -19.58 -1.74 0.41
N ALA A 229 -20.66 -1.13 0.90
CA ALA A 229 -20.58 -0.17 2.01
C ALA A 229 -20.03 -0.83 3.28
N GLU A 230 -20.42 -2.06 3.56
CA GLU A 230 -19.93 -2.81 4.71
C GLU A 230 -18.54 -3.39 4.48
N ALA A 231 -18.22 -3.80 3.26
CA ALA A 231 -16.87 -4.18 2.88
C ALA A 231 -15.88 -3.03 3.10
N VAL A 232 -16.23 -1.81 2.68
CA VAL A 232 -15.43 -0.59 2.92
C VAL A 232 -15.38 -0.24 4.40
N ARG A 233 -16.50 -0.34 5.13
CA ARG A 233 -16.55 -0.01 6.56
C ARG A 233 -15.70 -0.94 7.43
N THR A 234 -15.73 -2.23 7.13
CA THR A 234 -15.00 -3.26 7.89
C THR A 234 -13.57 -3.47 7.44
N TYR A 235 -13.21 -2.96 6.25
CA TYR A 235 -11.93 -3.22 5.60
C TYR A 235 -11.63 -4.73 5.44
N LEU A 236 -12.64 -5.59 5.25
CA LEU A 236 -12.44 -7.03 5.09
C LEU A 236 -11.38 -7.37 4.02
N PHE A 237 -11.39 -6.70 2.89
CA PHE A 237 -10.42 -6.95 1.81
C PHE A 237 -9.12 -6.17 1.99
N ASN A 238 -9.11 -5.11 2.83
CA ASN A 238 -7.88 -4.44 3.23
C ASN A 238 -7.12 -5.25 4.29
N SER A 239 -7.14 -6.55 4.11
CA SER A 239 -6.46 -7.58 4.89
C SER A 239 -5.17 -7.99 4.20
N GLN A 240 -4.37 -8.81 4.85
CA GLN A 240 -3.26 -9.50 4.21
C GLN A 240 -3.58 -11.00 4.17
N ILE A 241 -3.27 -11.66 3.06
CA ILE A 241 -3.16 -13.11 3.04
C ILE A 241 -1.68 -13.43 3.10
N VAL A 242 -1.26 -14.25 4.06
CA VAL A 242 0.12 -14.70 4.22
C VAL A 242 0.17 -16.22 4.27
N THR A 243 1.16 -16.81 3.61
CA THR A 243 1.37 -18.26 3.64
C THR A 243 2.34 -18.59 4.76
N ASN A 244 1.92 -19.44 5.71
CA ASN A 244 2.77 -19.90 6.79
C ASN A 244 3.78 -20.98 6.32
N PRO A 245 4.78 -21.37 7.13
CA PRO A 245 5.76 -22.38 6.75
C PRO A 245 5.17 -23.77 6.43
N GLN A 246 3.93 -24.05 6.87
CA GLN A 246 3.20 -25.29 6.57
C GLN A 246 2.44 -25.21 5.23
N GLY A 247 2.52 -24.09 4.51
CA GLY A 247 1.82 -23.88 3.24
C GLY A 247 0.37 -23.46 3.37
N GLN A 248 -0.11 -23.19 4.58
CA GLN A 248 -1.48 -22.73 4.82
C GLN A 248 -1.55 -21.22 4.71
N GLN A 249 -2.60 -20.72 4.09
CA GLN A 249 -2.87 -19.28 4.06
C GLN A 249 -3.64 -18.83 5.30
N VAL A 250 -3.16 -17.72 5.88
CA VAL A 250 -3.76 -17.04 7.04
C VAL A 250 -4.23 -15.66 6.58
N LEU A 251 -5.50 -15.36 6.82
CA LEU A 251 -6.07 -14.03 6.60
C LEU A 251 -5.78 -13.16 7.82
N ILE A 252 -5.05 -12.07 7.65
CA ILE A 252 -4.83 -11.07 8.70
C ILE A 252 -5.79 -9.91 8.44
N ALA A 253 -6.93 -9.94 9.12
CA ALA A 253 -8.02 -8.99 8.95
C ALA A 253 -8.09 -8.02 10.15
N PRO A 254 -8.54 -6.77 9.97
CA PRO A 254 -8.71 -5.87 11.10
C PRO A 254 -9.77 -6.38 12.07
N ILE A 255 -9.62 -6.05 13.36
CA ILE A 255 -10.55 -6.49 14.43
C ILE A 255 -12.01 -6.08 14.14
N ASP A 256 -12.24 -5.03 13.36
CA ASP A 256 -13.58 -4.58 12.94
C ASP A 256 -14.34 -5.66 12.16
N VAL A 257 -13.63 -6.56 11.47
CA VAL A 257 -14.23 -7.73 10.78
C VAL A 257 -14.82 -8.70 11.81
N ALA A 258 -14.11 -8.96 12.91
CA ALA A 258 -14.59 -9.86 13.97
C ALA A 258 -15.78 -9.28 14.74
N GLU A 259 -15.90 -7.96 14.80
CA GLU A 259 -16.98 -7.26 15.49
C GLU A 259 -18.22 -7.00 14.60
N HIS A 260 -18.10 -7.24 13.29
CA HIS A 260 -19.19 -7.02 12.34
C HIS A 260 -19.86 -8.35 11.95
N PRO A 261 -21.12 -8.59 12.31
CA PRO A 261 -21.76 -9.91 12.16
C PRO A 261 -21.73 -10.48 10.73
N GLN A 262 -21.95 -9.64 9.70
CA GLN A 262 -21.95 -10.11 8.31
C GLN A 262 -20.54 -10.39 7.82
N ALA A 263 -19.56 -9.55 8.15
CA ALA A 263 -18.16 -9.80 7.79
C ALA A 263 -17.62 -11.06 8.49
N GLN A 264 -17.97 -11.25 9.77
CA GLN A 264 -17.63 -12.47 10.51
C GLN A 264 -18.28 -13.72 9.87
N ALA A 265 -19.53 -13.63 9.42
CA ALA A 265 -20.21 -14.73 8.73
C ALA A 265 -19.52 -15.08 7.39
N VAL A 266 -19.05 -14.07 6.64
CA VAL A 266 -18.24 -14.27 5.43
C VAL A 266 -16.95 -14.99 5.74
N VAL A 267 -16.20 -14.54 6.77
CA VAL A 267 -14.96 -15.22 7.18
C VAL A 267 -15.24 -16.65 7.65
N ALA A 268 -16.29 -16.89 8.42
CA ALA A 268 -16.66 -18.23 8.86
C ALA A 268 -16.98 -19.15 7.67
N ARG A 269 -17.67 -18.65 6.62
CA ARG A 269 -17.89 -19.39 5.38
C ARG A 269 -16.58 -19.69 4.65
N ILE A 270 -15.69 -18.70 4.54
CA ILE A 270 -14.38 -18.88 3.92
C ILE A 270 -13.60 -19.99 4.66
N LEU A 271 -13.54 -19.94 6.00
CA LEU A 271 -12.81 -20.94 6.78
C LEU A 271 -13.45 -22.35 6.78
N ALA A 272 -14.73 -22.46 6.42
CA ALA A 272 -15.43 -23.75 6.32
C ALA A 272 -15.34 -24.38 4.92
N ASP A 273 -14.74 -23.71 3.95
CA ASP A 273 -14.62 -24.16 2.56
C ASP A 273 -13.20 -24.66 2.28
N ASP A 274 -13.04 -25.97 2.15
CA ASP A 274 -11.75 -26.63 1.87
C ASP A 274 -11.29 -26.48 0.42
N SER A 275 -12.06 -25.81 -0.45
CA SER A 275 -11.71 -25.65 -1.87
C SER A 275 -10.60 -24.61 -2.14
N HIS A 276 -10.21 -23.87 -1.11
CA HIS A 276 -9.15 -22.86 -1.17
C HIS A 276 -8.21 -22.92 0.04
N PRO A 277 -6.98 -22.36 -0.07
CA PRO A 277 -5.94 -22.52 0.95
C PRO A 277 -6.06 -21.61 2.18
N ILE A 278 -7.04 -20.71 2.28
CA ILE A 278 -7.26 -19.85 3.45
C ILE A 278 -7.87 -20.69 4.58
N GLN A 279 -7.09 -21.02 5.60
CA GLN A 279 -7.49 -21.95 6.66
C GLN A 279 -7.52 -21.34 8.06
N ALA A 280 -7.04 -20.11 8.21
CA ALA A 280 -7.03 -19.41 9.48
C ALA A 280 -7.24 -17.92 9.30
N VAL A 281 -7.64 -17.23 10.37
CA VAL A 281 -7.76 -15.79 10.43
C VAL A 281 -7.17 -15.28 11.75
N GLU A 282 -6.47 -14.13 11.66
CA GLU A 282 -6.01 -13.36 12.81
C GLU A 282 -6.57 -11.95 12.74
N TYR A 283 -6.91 -11.38 13.89
CA TYR A 283 -7.55 -10.07 14.01
C TYR A 283 -6.71 -9.09 14.84
N PRO A 284 -5.66 -8.49 14.28
CA PRO A 284 -4.93 -7.44 14.98
C PRO A 284 -5.80 -6.18 15.15
N ASP A 285 -5.68 -5.54 16.31
CA ASP A 285 -6.26 -4.22 16.53
C ASP A 285 -5.38 -3.15 15.91
N VAL A 286 -5.76 -2.69 14.72
CA VAL A 286 -5.09 -1.61 13.98
C VAL A 286 -6.00 -0.38 13.83
N ARG A 287 -6.94 -0.18 14.74
CA ARG A 287 -7.92 0.92 14.69
C ARG A 287 -7.28 2.30 14.62
N GLU A 288 -6.14 2.49 15.29
CA GLU A 288 -5.43 3.79 15.22
C GLU A 288 -4.94 4.09 13.80
N SER A 289 -4.46 3.09 13.07
CA SER A 289 -4.14 3.22 11.65
C SER A 289 -5.41 3.44 10.82
N MET A 290 -6.47 2.67 11.05
CA MET A 290 -7.72 2.74 10.30
C MET A 290 -8.43 4.09 10.46
N ARG A 291 -8.37 4.72 11.64
CA ARG A 291 -8.89 6.09 11.85
C ARG A 291 -8.20 7.12 10.97
N ASN A 292 -6.98 6.84 10.56
CA ASN A 292 -6.22 7.65 9.61
C ASN A 292 -6.37 7.17 8.15
N GLY A 293 -7.07 6.06 7.90
CA GLY A 293 -7.44 5.59 6.56
C GLY A 293 -6.70 4.36 6.06
N GLY A 294 -5.96 3.61 6.90
CA GLY A 294 -5.21 2.42 6.48
C GLY A 294 -5.44 1.19 7.36
N GLY A 295 -5.88 0.08 6.78
CA GLY A 295 -5.99 -1.24 7.40
C GLY A 295 -4.71 -2.09 7.23
N PRO A 296 -4.75 -3.40 7.54
CA PRO A 296 -3.58 -4.27 7.48
C PRO A 296 -2.87 -4.31 6.12
N ALA A 297 -3.60 -4.27 5.00
CA ALA A 297 -2.99 -4.23 3.66
C ALA A 297 -2.19 -2.94 3.44
N CYS A 298 -2.71 -1.80 3.90
CA CYS A 298 -2.04 -0.51 3.75
C CYS A 298 -0.71 -0.42 4.49
N LEU A 299 -0.54 -1.18 5.57
CA LEU A 299 0.69 -1.21 6.38
C LEU A 299 1.77 -2.15 5.82
N ARG A 300 1.57 -2.73 4.64
CA ARG A 300 2.47 -3.71 4.04
C ARG A 300 2.96 -3.25 2.66
N LEU A 301 4.27 -3.40 2.42
CA LEU A 301 4.86 -3.50 1.09
C LEU A 301 5.54 -4.87 0.98
N ARG A 302 5.04 -5.74 0.10
CA ARG A 302 5.65 -7.06 -0.11
C ARG A 302 6.84 -6.94 -1.04
N VAL A 303 8.00 -7.43 -0.57
CA VAL A 303 9.22 -7.56 -1.37
C VAL A 303 9.63 -9.03 -1.34
N VAL A 304 9.52 -9.70 -2.48
CA VAL A 304 9.89 -11.12 -2.61
C VAL A 304 11.35 -11.19 -3.04
N LEU A 305 12.16 -11.87 -2.23
CA LEU A 305 13.62 -11.96 -2.39
C LEU A 305 14.09 -13.42 -2.34
N ASN A 306 15.06 -13.77 -3.17
CA ASN A 306 15.83 -15.00 -3.00
C ASN A 306 16.93 -14.83 -1.92
N GLU A 307 17.65 -15.90 -1.59
CA GLU A 307 18.67 -15.88 -0.53
C GLU A 307 19.80 -14.90 -0.79
N ALA A 308 20.26 -14.77 -2.05
CA ALA A 308 21.33 -13.84 -2.42
C ALA A 308 20.86 -12.38 -2.28
N GLU A 309 19.65 -12.07 -2.69
CA GLU A 309 19.04 -10.76 -2.57
C GLU A 309 18.79 -10.39 -1.09
N GLN A 310 18.37 -11.36 -0.26
CA GLN A 310 18.24 -11.16 1.18
C GLN A 310 19.59 -10.84 1.83
N ALA A 311 20.66 -11.49 1.40
CA ALA A 311 22.00 -11.22 1.89
C ALA A 311 22.54 -9.86 1.42
N ALA A 312 22.06 -9.34 0.28
CA ALA A 312 22.48 -8.07 -0.32
C ALA A 312 21.71 -6.86 0.21
N MET A 313 20.53 -7.07 0.86
CA MET A 313 19.77 -5.97 1.44
C MET A 313 20.38 -5.48 2.77
N GLN A 314 19.96 -4.29 3.21
CA GLN A 314 20.34 -3.77 4.54
C GLN A 314 19.66 -4.58 5.65
N THR A 315 20.40 -5.53 6.23
CA THR A 315 19.89 -6.44 7.26
C THR A 315 19.67 -5.78 8.62
N ALA A 316 20.30 -4.61 8.87
CA ALA A 316 20.08 -3.84 10.10
C ALA A 316 18.61 -3.41 10.29
N CYS A 317 17.82 -3.34 9.21
CA CYS A 317 16.39 -3.01 9.28
C CYS A 317 15.48 -4.21 9.63
N LEU A 318 16.01 -5.44 9.64
CA LEU A 318 15.21 -6.62 10.00
C LEU A 318 14.81 -6.58 11.46
N LEU A 319 13.52 -6.76 11.72
CA LEU A 319 12.96 -6.79 13.06
C LEU A 319 13.18 -8.16 13.70
N ASP A 320 13.82 -8.17 14.86
CA ASP A 320 13.92 -9.30 15.77
C ASP A 320 13.35 -8.91 17.15
N GLU A 321 13.32 -9.85 18.09
CA GLU A 321 12.79 -9.61 19.44
C GLU A 321 13.55 -8.47 20.15
N ASN A 322 14.88 -8.41 20.04
CA ASN A 322 15.68 -7.40 20.72
C ASN A 322 15.39 -6.00 20.14
N LYS A 323 15.30 -5.90 18.81
CA LYS A 323 14.95 -4.66 18.13
C LYS A 323 13.52 -4.23 18.40
N TRP A 324 12.59 -5.19 18.49
CA TRP A 324 11.22 -4.90 18.91
C TRP A 324 11.17 -4.28 20.29
N GLN A 325 11.88 -4.87 21.26
CA GLN A 325 11.98 -4.34 22.63
C GLN A 325 12.60 -2.94 22.66
N ALA A 326 13.68 -2.74 21.92
CA ALA A 326 14.35 -1.45 21.81
C ALA A 326 13.44 -0.39 21.18
N LEU A 327 12.71 -0.74 20.10
CA LEU A 327 11.75 0.15 19.45
C LEU A 327 10.59 0.50 20.38
N HIS A 328 10.04 -0.49 21.06
CA HIS A 328 8.96 -0.26 22.01
C HIS A 328 9.40 0.70 23.12
N ALA A 329 10.57 0.45 23.74
CA ALA A 329 11.12 1.35 24.75
C ALA A 329 11.41 2.75 24.18
N PHE A 330 11.91 2.85 22.94
CA PHE A 330 12.16 4.12 22.27
C PHE A 330 10.86 4.93 22.13
N VAL A 331 9.80 4.30 21.60
CA VAL A 331 8.49 4.97 21.41
C VAL A 331 7.94 5.43 22.76
N GLN A 332 7.93 4.55 23.77
CA GLN A 332 7.43 4.88 25.12
C GLN A 332 8.17 6.06 25.77
N ASN A 333 9.46 6.21 25.51
CA ASN A 333 10.27 7.26 26.14
C ASN A 333 10.34 8.56 25.33
N ARG A 334 10.04 8.52 24.03
CA ARG A 334 10.33 9.66 23.12
C ARG A 334 9.08 10.25 22.48
N TYR A 335 8.00 9.47 22.34
CA TYR A 335 6.79 9.96 21.69
C TYR A 335 5.86 10.59 22.71
N ARG A 336 5.15 11.63 22.29
CA ARG A 336 4.09 12.27 23.08
C ARG A 336 2.83 11.40 23.09
N ASP A 337 2.14 11.36 24.23
CA ASP A 337 0.84 10.66 24.36
C ASP A 337 -0.29 11.40 23.64
N ARG A 338 -0.14 12.70 23.44
CA ARG A 338 -1.17 13.56 22.84
C ARG A 338 -0.54 14.60 21.94
N LEU A 339 -1.25 14.90 20.85
CA LEU A 339 -0.91 15.95 19.91
C LEU A 339 -2.21 16.69 19.54
N ALA A 340 -2.22 18.02 19.71
CA ALA A 340 -3.27 18.89 19.25
C ALA A 340 -2.86 19.61 17.96
N PHE A 341 -3.83 20.11 17.20
CA PHE A 341 -3.53 20.82 15.96
C PHE A 341 -2.69 22.09 16.21
N GLU A 342 -2.89 22.73 17.34
CA GLU A 342 -2.15 23.91 17.78
C GLU A 342 -0.65 23.64 17.97
N ASP A 343 -0.26 22.41 18.33
CA ASP A 343 1.14 22.02 18.53
C ASP A 343 1.92 22.04 17.21
N LEU A 344 1.24 21.87 16.07
CA LEU A 344 1.86 21.83 14.75
C LEU A 344 2.53 23.16 14.34
N ARG A 345 2.18 24.27 14.98
CA ARG A 345 2.82 25.59 14.79
C ARG A 345 3.99 25.84 15.73
N ASP A 346 4.25 24.95 16.69
CA ASP A 346 5.34 25.11 17.64
C ASP A 346 6.66 24.63 17.03
N VAL A 347 7.62 25.56 16.94
CA VAL A 347 8.96 25.27 16.45
C VAL A 347 9.71 24.29 17.35
N ALA A 348 9.51 24.35 18.67
CA ALA A 348 10.14 23.41 19.59
C ALA A 348 9.63 21.99 19.38
N PHE A 349 8.36 21.83 19.04
CA PHE A 349 7.81 20.52 18.63
C PHE A 349 8.41 20.04 17.31
N ALA A 350 8.60 20.93 16.33
CA ALA A 350 9.26 20.57 15.08
C ALA A 350 10.70 20.07 15.29
N GLU A 351 11.48 20.78 16.12
CA GLU A 351 12.84 20.38 16.50
C GLU A 351 12.87 19.05 17.27
N GLU A 352 11.90 18.84 18.18
CA GLU A 352 11.73 17.56 18.90
C GLU A 352 11.51 16.40 17.94
N VAL A 353 10.58 16.55 16.98
CA VAL A 353 10.30 15.50 15.99
C VAL A 353 11.52 15.21 15.10
N GLU A 354 12.23 16.24 14.63
CA GLU A 354 13.44 16.06 13.84
C GLU A 354 14.51 15.30 14.61
N GLN A 355 14.70 15.61 15.90
CA GLN A 355 15.65 14.91 16.76
C GLN A 355 15.22 13.46 17.00
N VAL A 356 13.92 13.20 17.26
CA VAL A 356 13.40 11.86 17.44
C VAL A 356 13.60 11.00 16.19
N VAL A 357 13.36 11.56 15.01
CA VAL A 357 13.59 10.86 13.74
C VAL A 357 15.08 10.59 13.53
N ALA A 358 15.96 11.56 13.81
CA ALA A 358 17.41 11.39 13.71
C ALA A 358 17.91 10.28 14.66
N ASP A 359 17.43 10.28 15.90
CA ASP A 359 17.78 9.28 16.91
C ASP A 359 17.32 7.87 16.48
N LEU A 360 16.10 7.77 15.90
CA LEU A 360 15.56 6.52 15.39
C LEU A 360 16.41 5.96 14.24
N TYR A 361 16.81 6.82 13.28
CA TYR A 361 17.70 6.42 12.20
C TYR A 361 19.07 5.96 12.71
N GLY A 362 19.61 6.60 13.75
CA GLY A 362 20.86 6.20 14.40
C GLY A 362 20.78 4.81 15.07
N VAL A 363 19.60 4.42 15.57
CA VAL A 363 19.38 3.10 16.19
C VAL A 363 19.17 1.98 15.16
N TRP A 364 18.62 2.31 13.97
CA TRP A 364 18.10 1.30 13.04
C TRP A 364 18.90 1.10 11.77
N LEU A 365 19.67 2.10 11.34
CA LEU A 365 20.36 2.07 10.04
C LEU A 365 21.88 2.11 10.17
N VAL A 366 22.42 1.95 11.36
CA VAL A 366 23.87 1.86 11.61
C VAL A 366 24.27 0.43 11.91
#